data_282d0d0ea492c0b9c624a2ecb7d4ece0
#
_entry.id   282d0d0ea492c0b9c624a2ecb7d4ece0
#
_cell.length_a   1.000
_cell.length_b   1.000
_cell.length_c   1.000
_cell.angle_alpha   90.00
_cell.angle_beta   90.00
_cell.angle_gamma   90.00
#
_symmetry.space_group_name_H-M   'P 1'
#
loop_
_entity.id
_entity.type
_entity.pdbx_description
1 polymer ?
#
loop_
_entity_poly.entity_id
_entity_poly.type
_entity_poly.pdbx_seq_one_letter_code
_entity_poly.pdbx_strand_id
1 'polypeptide(L)'
;AASDVYKRQLFMVGDEDQSIYGFRAAYPQALVSFEDRHPGAGILLMETNYRSRQEIVRAADTLIQKNKNRHPKKMTAAREGGGCVTEIKAVSRQGQYNYLLKVAQDCEQETAVLYRNNESALPIIDLLERKGLSCRVKKSDMTFFSHPVVNDICDFIQLSLDPWDGEAFLRIYYKMGAGISKKAAMEAVDANTRRLTLLDTVAEMDEVSVYTRKQCKALATHLDNMRYESAGKAIYRILNYMGYQEFMDTHGLDSGKADILKALGDQENSLFDFPARLQKLQEMMREGYGDPKSNFILSTIHSSKGLEYTRVYLADMLAGVIPSQIPGRGCVPDSPEANAYEEERRLYYVGMTRAKEQLYVFTFGPNLTSAFSGEVFEKTKPLNAVRKTGTAVGIRGSLLKTPDKKVQKLPPREVEACIAACESGREVQHQKYGTGRIASVSADGIA
;
A
#
# COMPACT_ATOMS: atom_id res chain seq x y z
N ALA A 1 22.45 -1.55 -27.95
CA ALA A 1 22.60 -1.68 -29.38
C ALA A 1 24.09 -1.58 -29.74
N ALA A 2 24.65 -2.61 -30.39
CA ALA A 2 25.96 -2.54 -31.00
C ALA A 2 25.76 -2.32 -32.50
N SER A 3 26.38 -1.29 -33.07
CA SER A 3 26.41 -1.06 -34.50
C SER A 3 27.79 -1.43 -35.02
N ASP A 4 27.83 -2.33 -36.01
CA ASP A 4 29.06 -2.62 -36.75
C ASP A 4 29.21 -1.57 -37.87
N VAL A 5 30.10 -0.61 -37.63
CA VAL A 5 30.35 0.51 -38.57
C VAL A 5 30.94 0.02 -39.90
N TYR A 6 31.57 -1.13 -39.91
CA TYR A 6 32.24 -1.69 -41.10
C TYR A 6 31.28 -2.26 -42.17
N LYS A 7 30.11 -2.77 -41.71
CA LYS A 7 29.14 -3.43 -42.61
C LYS A 7 27.77 -2.78 -42.66
N ARG A 8 27.56 -1.67 -41.98
CA ARG A 8 26.25 -1.02 -41.79
C ARG A 8 25.16 -1.98 -41.26
N GLN A 9 25.57 -2.96 -40.46
CA GLN A 9 24.66 -3.88 -39.83
C GLN A 9 24.28 -3.38 -38.44
N LEU A 10 22.97 -3.42 -38.13
CA LEU A 10 22.43 -3.11 -36.80
C LEU A 10 21.86 -4.38 -36.21
N PHE A 11 22.35 -4.75 -35.02
CA PHE A 11 21.81 -5.85 -34.25
C PHE A 11 21.27 -5.27 -32.91
N MET A 12 19.98 -5.46 -32.69
CA MET A 12 19.30 -4.98 -31.50
C MET A 12 18.71 -6.15 -30.70
N VAL A 13 19.00 -6.22 -29.41
CA VAL A 13 18.44 -7.20 -28.49
C VAL A 13 17.71 -6.46 -27.38
N GLY A 14 16.50 -6.88 -27.09
CA GLY A 14 15.69 -6.30 -26.02
C GLY A 14 14.45 -7.13 -25.73
N ASP A 15 13.70 -6.71 -24.73
CA ASP A 15 12.42 -7.29 -24.38
C ASP A 15 11.47 -6.13 -24.01
N GLU A 16 10.53 -5.85 -24.90
CA GLU A 16 9.55 -4.79 -24.74
C GLU A 16 8.63 -5.06 -23.54
N ASP A 17 8.37 -6.33 -23.21
CA ASP A 17 7.57 -6.72 -22.05
C ASP A 17 8.27 -6.44 -20.71
N GLN A 18 9.59 -6.19 -20.74
CA GLN A 18 10.38 -5.77 -19.58
C GLN A 18 10.78 -4.29 -19.64
N SER A 19 10.17 -3.50 -20.52
CA SER A 19 10.40 -2.06 -20.58
C SER A 19 9.62 -1.34 -19.47
N ILE A 20 10.31 -1.02 -18.36
CA ILE A 20 9.76 -0.43 -17.14
C ILE A 20 10.46 0.87 -16.72
N TYR A 21 11.19 1.51 -17.63
CA TYR A 21 11.93 2.75 -17.40
C TYR A 21 11.45 3.88 -18.32
N GLY A 22 10.16 3.94 -18.65
CA GLY A 22 9.57 4.99 -19.48
C GLY A 22 9.83 6.38 -18.91
N PHE A 23 9.82 6.51 -17.58
CA PHE A 23 10.21 7.75 -16.87
C PHE A 23 11.69 8.16 -17.06
N ARG A 24 12.54 7.28 -17.61
CA ARG A 24 13.93 7.54 -18.03
C ARG A 24 14.08 7.52 -19.55
N ALA A 25 13.01 7.84 -20.28
CA ALA A 25 12.97 7.81 -21.75
C ALA A 25 13.29 6.45 -22.38
N ALA A 26 13.03 5.33 -21.68
CA ALA A 26 13.02 4.02 -22.32
C ALA A 26 11.86 3.95 -23.31
N TYR A 27 12.18 3.60 -24.55
CA TYR A 27 11.23 3.64 -25.67
C TYR A 27 11.01 2.24 -26.24
N PRO A 28 10.01 1.47 -25.70
CA PRO A 28 9.75 0.10 -26.15
C PRO A 28 9.34 0.00 -27.62
N GLN A 29 8.71 1.06 -28.16
CA GLN A 29 8.30 1.14 -29.56
C GLN A 29 9.49 1.03 -30.53
N ALA A 30 10.71 1.36 -30.09
CA ALA A 30 11.90 1.19 -30.90
C ALA A 30 12.15 -0.28 -31.28
N LEU A 31 11.77 -1.23 -30.40
CA LEU A 31 11.79 -2.67 -30.70
C LEU A 31 10.58 -3.08 -31.53
N VAL A 32 9.37 -2.68 -31.10
CA VAL A 32 8.11 -3.09 -31.75
C VAL A 32 8.03 -2.60 -33.20
N SER A 33 8.51 -1.38 -33.51
CA SER A 33 8.52 -0.80 -34.86
C SER A 33 9.88 -0.95 -35.56
N PHE A 34 10.68 -1.94 -35.17
CA PHE A 34 12.02 -2.10 -35.76
C PHE A 34 11.99 -2.43 -37.25
N GLU A 35 11.11 -3.34 -37.67
CA GLU A 35 10.94 -3.76 -39.07
C GLU A 35 10.43 -2.58 -39.92
N ASP A 36 9.51 -1.77 -39.42
CA ASP A 36 9.00 -0.60 -40.13
C ASP A 36 10.11 0.44 -40.39
N ARG A 37 11.08 0.57 -39.50
CA ARG A 37 12.20 1.50 -39.62
C ARG A 37 13.38 0.92 -40.39
N HIS A 38 13.48 -0.42 -40.45
CA HIS A 38 14.53 -1.14 -41.11
C HIS A 38 13.90 -2.23 -41.99
N PRO A 39 13.33 -1.89 -43.17
CA PRO A 39 12.69 -2.85 -44.07
C PRO A 39 13.64 -3.97 -44.44
N GLY A 40 13.16 -5.22 -44.30
CA GLY A 40 13.94 -6.43 -44.56
C GLY A 40 14.79 -6.90 -43.38
N ALA A 41 14.65 -6.28 -42.19
CA ALA A 41 15.27 -6.75 -40.96
C ALA A 41 14.68 -8.13 -40.55
N GLY A 42 15.54 -9.05 -40.13
CA GLY A 42 15.10 -10.31 -39.54
C GLY A 42 14.74 -10.13 -38.07
N ILE A 43 13.54 -10.54 -37.65
CA ILE A 43 13.11 -10.57 -36.26
C ILE A 43 13.17 -12.02 -35.75
N LEU A 44 13.91 -12.23 -34.67
CA LEU A 44 14.01 -13.51 -33.98
C LEU A 44 13.39 -13.41 -32.60
N LEU A 45 12.31 -14.14 -32.34
CA LEU A 45 11.62 -14.16 -31.04
C LEU A 45 12.24 -15.25 -30.15
N MET A 46 12.61 -14.86 -28.91
CA MET A 46 13.04 -15.79 -27.88
C MET A 46 11.85 -16.08 -26.95
N GLU A 47 11.20 -17.24 -27.19
CA GLU A 47 9.97 -17.61 -26.50
C GLU A 47 10.17 -18.60 -25.35
N THR A 48 11.41 -19.04 -25.08
CA THR A 48 11.72 -20.01 -24.04
C THR A 48 12.28 -19.31 -22.80
N ASN A 49 11.59 -19.48 -21.67
CA ASN A 49 12.02 -19.01 -20.36
C ASN A 49 12.76 -20.13 -19.61
N TYR A 50 14.05 -19.92 -19.33
CA TYR A 50 14.92 -20.88 -18.62
C TYR A 50 14.99 -20.66 -17.12
N ARG A 51 14.44 -19.55 -16.60
CA ARG A 51 14.51 -19.15 -15.19
C ARG A 51 13.43 -19.81 -14.36
N SER A 52 12.20 -19.58 -14.74
CA SER A 52 11.01 -19.82 -13.90
C SER A 52 10.37 -21.16 -14.25
N ARG A 53 9.71 -21.76 -13.25
CA ARG A 53 8.85 -22.94 -13.46
C ARG A 53 7.63 -22.60 -14.30
N GLN A 54 7.04 -23.63 -14.91
CA GLN A 54 5.96 -23.52 -15.89
C GLN A 54 4.74 -22.74 -15.37
N GLU A 55 4.36 -22.95 -14.11
CA GLU A 55 3.20 -22.28 -13.49
C GLU A 55 3.39 -20.76 -13.42
N ILE A 56 4.61 -20.31 -13.09
CA ILE A 56 4.96 -18.90 -13.01
C ILE A 56 4.97 -18.28 -14.42
N VAL A 57 5.61 -18.95 -15.39
CA VAL A 57 5.66 -18.50 -16.78
C VAL A 57 4.25 -18.36 -17.35
N ARG A 58 3.38 -19.36 -17.13
CA ARG A 58 1.99 -19.35 -17.61
C ARG A 58 1.18 -18.20 -17.00
N ALA A 59 1.29 -17.98 -15.70
CA ALA A 59 0.60 -16.90 -15.01
C ALA A 59 1.07 -15.53 -15.49
N ALA A 60 2.38 -15.34 -15.64
CA ALA A 60 2.97 -14.10 -16.13
C ALA A 60 2.62 -13.84 -17.61
N ASP A 61 2.67 -14.86 -18.45
CA ASP A 61 2.28 -14.76 -19.86
C ASP A 61 0.80 -14.36 -19.99
N THR A 62 -0.09 -14.97 -19.21
CA THR A 62 -1.53 -14.63 -19.20
C THR A 62 -1.76 -13.15 -18.88
N LEU A 63 -0.98 -12.57 -17.97
CA LEU A 63 -1.07 -11.16 -17.61
C LEU A 63 -0.58 -10.26 -18.75
N ILE A 64 0.62 -10.54 -19.28
CA ILE A 64 1.28 -9.65 -20.24
C ILE A 64 0.63 -9.69 -21.64
N GLN A 65 -0.04 -10.77 -22.00
CA GLN A 65 -0.80 -10.88 -23.26
C GLN A 65 -1.91 -9.83 -23.40
N LYS A 66 -2.31 -9.16 -22.34
CA LYS A 66 -3.31 -8.08 -22.38
C LYS A 66 -2.74 -6.74 -22.84
N ASN A 67 -1.42 -6.57 -22.86
CA ASN A 67 -0.78 -5.40 -23.47
C ASN A 67 -0.87 -5.51 -24.99
N LYS A 68 -1.08 -4.37 -25.64
CA LYS A 68 -1.20 -4.28 -27.11
C LYS A 68 0.12 -3.93 -27.77
N ASN A 69 0.91 -3.05 -27.15
CA ASN A 69 2.19 -2.57 -27.66
C ASN A 69 3.31 -3.59 -27.39
N ARG A 70 3.26 -4.74 -28.11
CA ARG A 70 4.24 -5.82 -28.00
C ARG A 70 4.25 -6.71 -29.25
N HIS A 71 5.33 -7.44 -29.46
CA HIS A 71 5.33 -8.50 -30.45
C HIS A 71 4.44 -9.67 -30.00
N PRO A 72 3.69 -10.30 -30.93
CA PRO A 72 2.91 -11.50 -30.63
C PRO A 72 3.85 -12.67 -30.37
N LYS A 73 4.19 -12.91 -29.09
CA LYS A 73 5.00 -14.05 -28.64
C LYS A 73 4.29 -14.74 -27.47
N LYS A 74 4.52 -16.05 -27.34
CA LYS A 74 3.97 -16.89 -26.27
C LYS A 74 5.10 -17.55 -25.51
N MET A 75 5.27 -17.13 -24.25
CA MET A 75 6.35 -17.64 -23.43
C MET A 75 6.10 -19.09 -22.98
N THR A 76 7.09 -19.94 -23.19
CA THR A 76 7.11 -21.33 -22.72
C THR A 76 8.24 -21.54 -21.73
N ALA A 77 8.04 -22.40 -20.72
CA ALA A 77 9.06 -22.72 -19.75
C ALA A 77 9.93 -23.89 -20.20
N ALA A 78 11.25 -23.75 -20.10
CA ALA A 78 12.18 -24.87 -20.24
C ALA A 78 12.16 -25.79 -19.00
N ARG A 79 11.71 -25.27 -17.85
CA ARG A 79 11.67 -25.97 -16.57
C ARG A 79 10.24 -26.43 -16.29
N GLU A 80 10.01 -27.73 -16.47
CA GLU A 80 8.70 -28.36 -16.27
C GLU A 80 8.36 -28.48 -14.77
N GLY A 81 7.08 -28.40 -14.44
CA GLY A 81 6.41 -28.74 -13.18
C GLY A 81 7.05 -28.23 -11.88
N GLY A 82 6.33 -28.45 -10.77
CA GLY A 82 6.85 -28.27 -9.41
C GLY A 82 6.97 -26.85 -8.90
N GLY A 83 6.58 -25.83 -9.68
CA GLY A 83 6.45 -24.45 -9.23
C GLY A 83 5.09 -24.16 -8.58
N CYS A 84 4.97 -23.03 -7.90
CA CYS A 84 3.67 -22.58 -7.43
C CYS A 84 3.47 -21.08 -7.65
N VAL A 85 2.22 -20.74 -7.97
CA VAL A 85 1.72 -19.35 -7.90
C VAL A 85 0.56 -19.34 -6.92
N THR A 86 0.76 -18.68 -5.78
CA THR A 86 -0.17 -18.71 -4.65
C THR A 86 -0.70 -17.33 -4.34
N GLU A 87 -2.02 -17.21 -4.26
CA GLU A 87 -2.70 -16.02 -3.73
C GLU A 87 -2.72 -16.08 -2.20
N ILE A 88 -2.25 -15.00 -1.54
CA ILE A 88 -2.35 -14.82 -0.11
C ILE A 88 -3.36 -13.72 0.17
N LYS A 89 -4.54 -14.10 0.64
CA LYS A 89 -5.61 -13.14 0.99
C LYS A 89 -5.34 -12.52 2.35
N ALA A 90 -4.87 -11.28 2.36
CA ALA A 90 -4.67 -10.50 3.56
C ALA A 90 -5.92 -9.68 3.90
N VAL A 91 -6.30 -9.64 5.17
CA VAL A 91 -7.43 -8.81 5.63
C VAL A 91 -7.05 -7.32 5.65
N SER A 92 -5.77 -7.02 5.90
CA SER A 92 -5.22 -5.67 5.99
C SER A 92 -3.74 -5.66 5.64
N ARG A 93 -3.17 -4.46 5.41
CA ARG A 93 -1.72 -4.29 5.23
C ARG A 93 -0.94 -4.81 6.46
N GLN A 94 -1.47 -4.59 7.67
CA GLN A 94 -0.87 -5.12 8.89
C GLN A 94 -0.83 -6.66 8.90
N GLY A 95 -1.87 -7.30 8.38
CA GLY A 95 -1.90 -8.76 8.21
C GLY A 95 -0.82 -9.26 7.26
N GLN A 96 -0.58 -8.54 6.15
CA GLN A 96 0.52 -8.80 5.23
C GLN A 96 1.88 -8.68 5.92
N TYR A 97 2.11 -7.60 6.68
CA TYR A 97 3.38 -7.38 7.38
C TYR A 97 3.65 -8.47 8.42
N ASN A 98 2.65 -8.85 9.20
CA ASN A 98 2.75 -9.94 10.17
C ASN A 98 3.02 -11.30 9.52
N TYR A 99 2.47 -11.54 8.33
CA TYR A 99 2.78 -12.74 7.55
C TYR A 99 4.24 -12.74 7.09
N LEU A 100 4.71 -11.61 6.53
CA LEU A 100 6.10 -11.46 6.08
C LEU A 100 7.09 -11.56 7.23
N LEU A 101 6.74 -11.07 8.43
CA LEU A 101 7.55 -11.24 9.62
C LEU A 101 7.77 -12.74 9.95
N LYS A 102 6.72 -13.56 9.86
CA LYS A 102 6.85 -15.02 10.05
C LYS A 102 7.71 -15.67 8.98
N VAL A 103 7.56 -15.23 7.72
CA VAL A 103 8.42 -15.71 6.62
C VAL A 103 9.89 -15.37 6.88
N ALA A 104 10.17 -14.19 7.45
CA ALA A 104 11.54 -13.77 7.78
C ALA A 104 12.15 -14.58 8.92
N GLN A 105 11.35 -15.02 9.91
CA GLN A 105 11.81 -15.84 11.04
C GLN A 105 12.36 -17.21 10.58
N ASP A 106 11.72 -17.81 9.58
CA ASP A 106 12.05 -19.16 9.08
C ASP A 106 12.64 -19.10 7.66
N CYS A 107 13.44 -18.07 7.35
CA CYS A 107 13.93 -17.79 6.00
C CYS A 107 15.24 -18.55 5.69
N GLU A 108 15.15 -19.82 5.34
CA GLU A 108 16.30 -20.64 4.94
C GLU A 108 16.68 -20.43 3.46
N GLN A 109 15.73 -20.12 2.59
CA GLN A 109 15.91 -19.96 1.15
C GLN A 109 15.94 -18.49 0.75
N GLU A 110 16.65 -18.18 -0.33
CA GLU A 110 16.65 -16.83 -0.90
C GLU A 110 15.22 -16.40 -1.27
N THR A 111 14.72 -15.44 -0.51
CA THR A 111 13.32 -14.99 -0.53
C THR A 111 13.29 -13.48 -0.69
N ALA A 112 12.71 -13.00 -1.79
CA ALA A 112 12.54 -11.58 -2.03
C ALA A 112 11.09 -11.14 -1.81
N VAL A 113 10.92 -10.06 -1.08
CA VAL A 113 9.67 -9.29 -1.01
C VAL A 113 9.80 -8.11 -1.95
N LEU A 114 9.01 -8.11 -3.00
CA LEU A 114 9.02 -7.09 -4.04
C LEU A 114 7.78 -6.20 -3.93
N TYR A 115 8.00 -4.89 -3.97
CA TYR A 115 6.96 -3.87 -3.84
C TYR A 115 7.16 -2.76 -4.88
N ARG A 116 6.12 -1.92 -5.06
CA ARG A 116 6.13 -0.83 -6.06
C ARG A 116 6.97 0.35 -5.61
N ASN A 117 6.77 0.83 -4.39
CA ASN A 117 7.34 2.06 -3.84
C ASN A 117 8.27 1.75 -2.66
N ASN A 118 9.36 2.51 -2.52
CA ASN A 118 10.36 2.29 -1.46
C ASN A 118 9.76 2.32 -0.05
N GLU A 119 8.79 3.20 0.20
CA GLU A 119 8.14 3.35 1.50
C GLU A 119 7.34 2.13 1.95
N SER A 120 6.94 1.25 1.03
CA SER A 120 6.30 -0.03 1.37
C SER A 120 7.19 -0.95 2.23
N ALA A 121 8.50 -0.73 2.20
CA ALA A 121 9.44 -1.45 3.05
C ALA A 121 9.43 -0.99 4.51
N LEU A 122 9.07 0.27 4.79
CA LEU A 122 9.23 0.86 6.13
C LEU A 122 8.51 0.10 7.24
N PRO A 123 7.21 -0.27 7.10
CA PRO A 123 6.52 -1.04 8.14
C PRO A 123 7.12 -2.45 8.33
N ILE A 124 7.66 -3.05 7.27
CA ILE A 124 8.31 -4.37 7.33
C ILE A 124 9.64 -4.25 8.08
N ILE A 125 10.45 -3.24 7.73
CA ILE A 125 11.74 -2.96 8.38
C ILE A 125 11.54 -2.63 9.85
N ASP A 126 10.53 -1.82 10.18
CA ASP A 126 10.17 -1.49 11.55
C ASP A 126 9.90 -2.74 12.39
N LEU A 127 9.10 -3.66 11.87
CA LEU A 127 8.78 -4.92 12.55
C LEU A 127 9.99 -5.86 12.67
N LEU A 128 10.80 -5.97 11.61
CA LEU A 128 12.01 -6.80 11.63
C LEU A 128 13.01 -6.30 12.66
N GLU A 129 13.26 -4.99 12.70
CA GLU A 129 14.19 -4.37 13.65
C GLU A 129 13.72 -4.59 15.09
N ARG A 130 12.44 -4.36 15.38
CA ARG A 130 11.85 -4.62 16.71
C ARG A 130 11.98 -6.09 17.17
N LYS A 131 12.07 -7.01 16.22
CA LYS A 131 12.22 -8.46 16.50
C LYS A 131 13.66 -8.96 16.41
N GLY A 132 14.62 -8.07 16.12
CA GLY A 132 16.03 -8.42 15.95
C GLY A 132 16.28 -9.32 14.74
N LEU A 133 15.41 -9.28 13.72
CA LEU A 133 15.54 -10.06 12.50
C LEU A 133 16.26 -9.24 11.43
N SER A 134 17.23 -9.86 10.78
CA SER A 134 17.97 -9.21 9.70
C SER A 134 17.28 -9.37 8.35
N CYS A 135 17.47 -8.37 7.48
CA CYS A 135 17.08 -8.45 6.08
C CYS A 135 18.17 -7.83 5.20
N ARG A 136 18.11 -8.10 3.91
CA ARG A 136 18.94 -7.42 2.91
C ARG A 136 18.11 -6.35 2.21
N VAL A 137 18.42 -5.09 2.47
CA VAL A 137 17.76 -3.95 1.82
C VAL A 137 18.82 -3.00 1.28
N LYS A 138 18.53 -2.39 0.12
CA LYS A 138 19.45 -1.40 -0.47
C LYS A 138 19.31 -0.07 0.23
N LYS A 139 20.43 0.61 0.48
CA LYS A 139 20.44 1.99 0.96
C LYS A 139 19.58 2.88 0.06
N SER A 140 18.77 3.70 0.66
CA SER A 140 17.87 4.60 -0.04
C SER A 140 17.69 5.88 0.75
N ASP A 141 17.91 7.00 0.08
CA ASP A 141 17.48 8.30 0.59
C ASP A 141 15.99 8.43 0.23
N MET A 142 15.12 8.13 1.20
CA MET A 142 13.69 8.06 0.97
C MET A 142 13.06 9.44 0.99
N THR A 143 12.56 9.88 -0.15
CA THR A 143 11.74 11.10 -0.28
C THR A 143 10.45 11.06 0.55
N PHE A 144 10.09 9.87 1.07
CA PHE A 144 8.96 9.69 1.98
C PHE A 144 9.02 10.64 3.19
N PHE A 145 10.17 10.72 3.87
CA PHE A 145 10.33 11.52 5.09
C PHE A 145 10.31 13.04 4.84
N SER A 146 10.50 13.49 3.62
CA SER A 146 10.35 14.90 3.20
C SER A 146 9.05 15.18 2.45
N HIS A 147 8.16 14.20 2.33
CA HIS A 147 6.92 14.35 1.59
C HIS A 147 5.94 15.28 2.35
N PRO A 148 5.23 16.20 1.67
CA PRO A 148 4.33 17.15 2.32
C PRO A 148 3.32 16.51 3.27
N VAL A 149 2.67 15.41 2.88
CA VAL A 149 1.71 14.69 3.73
C VAL A 149 2.35 14.18 5.02
N VAL A 150 3.60 13.70 4.95
CA VAL A 150 4.34 13.22 6.13
C VAL A 150 4.67 14.38 7.06
N ASN A 151 5.18 15.48 6.49
CA ASN A 151 5.51 16.68 7.27
C ASN A 151 4.26 17.27 7.93
N ASP A 152 3.15 17.36 7.20
CA ASP A 152 1.89 17.88 7.73
C ASP A 152 1.38 17.05 8.92
N ILE A 153 1.37 15.72 8.80
CA ILE A 153 0.97 14.84 9.91
C ILE A 153 1.93 14.99 11.10
N CYS A 154 3.24 15.11 10.85
CA CYS A 154 4.21 15.40 11.91
C CYS A 154 3.95 16.76 12.58
N ASP A 155 3.57 17.79 11.83
CA ASP A 155 3.21 19.11 12.37
C ASP A 155 1.92 19.05 13.22
N PHE A 156 0.92 18.25 12.82
CA PHE A 156 -0.25 17.99 13.67
C PHE A 156 0.14 17.31 14.98
N ILE A 157 1.03 16.31 14.92
CA ILE A 157 1.55 15.62 16.09
C ILE A 157 2.34 16.58 16.95
N GLN A 158 3.21 17.39 16.36
CA GLN A 158 4.00 18.40 17.08
C GLN A 158 3.09 19.41 17.79
N LEU A 159 2.06 19.91 17.11
CA LEU A 159 1.10 20.84 17.72
C LEU A 159 0.26 20.18 18.82
N SER A 160 0.02 18.89 18.77
CA SER A 160 -0.59 18.14 19.88
C SER A 160 0.35 18.07 21.08
N LEU A 161 1.65 17.82 20.87
CA LEU A 161 2.65 17.72 21.95
C LEU A 161 3.01 19.09 22.54
N ASP A 162 3.12 20.12 21.71
CA ASP A 162 3.31 21.52 22.10
C ASP A 162 2.24 22.42 21.46
N PRO A 163 1.09 22.67 22.15
CA PRO A 163 -0.01 23.48 21.63
C PRO A 163 0.32 24.97 21.42
N TRP A 164 1.53 25.37 21.73
CA TRP A 164 2.05 26.73 21.58
C TRP A 164 3.11 26.86 20.47
N ASP A 165 3.39 25.78 19.75
CA ASP A 165 4.32 25.79 18.62
C ASP A 165 3.72 26.58 17.44
N GLY A 166 4.11 27.87 17.34
CA GLY A 166 3.65 28.77 16.28
C GLY A 166 4.11 28.35 14.90
N GLU A 167 5.29 27.75 14.76
CA GLU A 167 5.79 27.32 13.46
C GLU A 167 4.99 26.14 12.92
N ALA A 168 4.77 25.11 13.72
CA ALA A 168 3.93 23.98 13.34
C ALA A 168 2.51 24.44 13.01
N PHE A 169 1.93 25.33 13.84
CA PHE A 169 0.59 25.88 13.61
C PHE A 169 0.49 26.62 12.28
N LEU A 170 1.45 27.50 11.94
CA LEU A 170 1.44 28.27 10.71
C LEU A 170 1.60 27.40 9.44
N ARG A 171 2.15 26.18 9.56
CA ARG A 171 2.22 25.24 8.44
C ARG A 171 0.92 24.48 8.19
N ILE A 172 0.02 24.36 9.21
CA ILE A 172 -1.15 23.48 9.09
C ILE A 172 -2.50 24.15 9.37
N TYR A 173 -2.59 25.39 9.88
CA TYR A 173 -3.86 26.04 10.27
C TYR A 173 -4.93 26.03 9.16
N TYR A 174 -4.53 26.21 7.89
CA TYR A 174 -5.44 26.24 6.75
C TYR A 174 -5.82 24.84 6.23
N LYS A 175 -5.19 23.79 6.74
CA LYS A 175 -5.39 22.40 6.38
C LYS A 175 -6.38 21.67 7.32
N MET A 176 -6.85 22.36 8.36
CA MET A 176 -7.70 21.81 9.43
C MET A 176 -9.20 21.94 9.14
N GLY A 177 -9.60 22.53 8.02
CA GLY A 177 -11.02 22.75 7.70
C GLY A 177 -11.75 23.74 8.63
N ALA A 178 -11.03 24.53 9.44
CA ALA A 178 -11.62 25.41 10.46
C ALA A 178 -11.95 26.82 9.95
N GLY A 179 -11.57 27.18 8.71
CA GLY A 179 -11.78 28.51 8.16
C GLY A 179 -10.96 29.60 8.85
N ILE A 180 -9.80 29.26 9.39
CA ILE A 180 -8.88 30.22 10.04
C ILE A 180 -8.23 31.07 8.95
N SER A 181 -8.33 32.41 9.05
CA SER A 181 -7.65 33.31 8.13
C SER A 181 -6.14 33.40 8.46
N LYS A 182 -5.31 33.73 7.45
CA LYS A 182 -3.88 33.96 7.69
C LYS A 182 -3.62 35.04 8.73
N LYS A 183 -4.43 36.12 8.73
CA LYS A 183 -4.35 37.22 9.71
C LYS A 183 -4.57 36.68 11.13
N ALA A 184 -5.66 35.95 11.35
CA ALA A 184 -5.98 35.38 12.67
C ALA A 184 -4.91 34.37 13.16
N ALA A 185 -4.37 33.56 12.24
CA ALA A 185 -3.31 32.61 12.59
C ALA A 185 -2.01 33.32 13.03
N MET A 186 -1.60 34.38 12.32
CA MET A 186 -0.42 35.17 12.69
C MET A 186 -0.64 35.93 14.00
N GLU A 187 -1.80 36.57 14.19
CA GLU A 187 -2.14 37.26 15.44
C GLU A 187 -2.15 36.30 16.64
N ALA A 188 -2.64 35.07 16.47
CA ALA A 188 -2.59 34.06 17.54
C ALA A 188 -1.17 33.69 17.94
N VAL A 189 -0.26 33.58 16.97
CA VAL A 189 1.15 33.30 17.22
C VAL A 189 1.84 34.48 17.89
N ASP A 190 1.60 35.70 17.42
CA ASP A 190 2.19 36.92 17.99
C ASP A 190 1.69 37.20 19.42
N ALA A 191 0.42 36.91 19.71
CA ALA A 191 -0.20 37.04 21.03
C ALA A 191 0.09 35.88 22.00
N ASN A 192 0.92 34.91 21.59
CA ASN A 192 1.16 33.68 22.35
C ASN A 192 1.82 33.94 23.70
N THR A 193 1.02 33.88 24.76
CA THR A 193 1.47 34.03 26.17
C THR A 193 1.55 32.69 26.90
N ARG A 194 1.31 31.56 26.19
CA ARG A 194 1.19 30.19 26.74
C ARG A 194 0.08 30.02 27.80
N ARG A 195 -0.88 30.95 27.88
CA ARG A 195 -2.06 30.83 28.74
C ARG A 195 -3.18 30.05 28.07
N LEU A 196 -3.38 30.31 26.79
CA LEU A 196 -4.32 29.60 25.92
C LEU A 196 -3.53 28.90 24.85
N THR A 197 -4.04 27.79 24.33
CA THR A 197 -3.48 27.16 23.11
C THR A 197 -3.66 28.11 21.93
N LEU A 198 -2.90 27.91 20.84
CA LEU A 198 -3.03 28.76 19.64
C LEU A 198 -4.44 28.69 19.05
N LEU A 199 -5.08 27.52 19.06
CA LEU A 199 -6.46 27.34 18.61
C LEU A 199 -7.47 28.03 19.52
N ASP A 200 -7.28 27.96 20.84
CA ASP A 200 -8.14 28.67 21.77
C ASP A 200 -7.95 30.20 21.65
N THR A 201 -6.72 30.68 21.42
CA THR A 201 -6.45 32.10 21.15
C THR A 201 -7.21 32.56 19.91
N VAL A 202 -7.20 31.82 18.81
CA VAL A 202 -8.04 32.13 17.63
C VAL A 202 -9.53 32.13 17.99
N ALA A 203 -9.98 31.16 18.79
CA ALA A 203 -11.39 31.04 19.16
C ALA A 203 -11.90 32.22 20.03
N GLU A 204 -11.02 32.88 20.76
CA GLU A 204 -11.39 34.05 21.61
C GLU A 204 -11.32 35.39 20.84
N MET A 205 -10.84 35.44 19.59
CA MET A 205 -10.81 36.66 18.79
C MET A 205 -12.22 37.12 18.39
N ASP A 206 -12.51 38.41 18.49
CA ASP A 206 -13.82 38.95 18.11
C ASP A 206 -14.12 38.87 16.60
N GLU A 207 -13.10 39.00 15.80
CA GLU A 207 -13.21 39.05 14.32
C GLU A 207 -13.45 37.68 13.66
N VAL A 208 -13.35 36.56 14.38
CA VAL A 208 -13.56 35.22 13.80
C VAL A 208 -15.02 34.83 13.79
N SER A 209 -15.43 34.11 12.73
CA SER A 209 -16.80 33.64 12.60
C SER A 209 -17.20 32.65 13.71
N VAL A 210 -18.51 32.56 13.98
CA VAL A 210 -19.04 31.56 14.92
C VAL A 210 -18.63 30.15 14.52
N TYR A 211 -18.61 29.86 13.21
CA TYR A 211 -18.15 28.58 12.68
C TYR A 211 -16.67 28.32 13.04
N THR A 212 -15.77 29.26 12.71
CA THR A 212 -14.34 29.15 13.01
C THR A 212 -14.08 28.96 14.50
N ARG A 213 -14.76 29.73 15.36
CA ARG A 213 -14.67 29.61 16.82
C ARG A 213 -15.03 28.21 17.31
N LYS A 214 -16.14 27.66 16.81
CA LYS A 214 -16.59 26.31 17.17
C LYS A 214 -15.60 25.24 16.69
N GLN A 215 -15.10 25.36 15.47
CA GLN A 215 -14.12 24.42 14.91
C GLN A 215 -12.78 24.47 15.67
N CYS A 216 -12.28 25.65 16.01
CA CYS A 216 -11.04 25.78 16.79
C CYS A 216 -11.16 25.09 18.15
N LYS A 217 -12.28 25.27 18.89
CA LYS A 217 -12.51 24.58 20.18
C LYS A 217 -12.59 23.06 20.01
N ALA A 218 -13.21 22.57 18.94
CA ALA A 218 -13.25 21.13 18.64
C ALA A 218 -11.85 20.59 18.31
N LEU A 219 -11.09 21.31 17.48
CA LEU A 219 -9.72 20.93 17.10
C LEU A 219 -8.77 20.94 18.31
N ALA A 220 -8.87 21.94 19.21
CA ALA A 220 -8.10 21.97 20.46
C ALA A 220 -8.36 20.71 21.30
N THR A 221 -9.64 20.31 21.42
CA THR A 221 -10.01 19.06 22.09
C THR A 221 -9.44 17.82 21.39
N HIS A 222 -9.44 17.79 20.05
CA HIS A 222 -8.85 16.67 19.31
C HIS A 222 -7.34 16.57 19.52
N LEU A 223 -6.61 17.71 19.48
CA LEU A 223 -5.17 17.75 19.72
C LEU A 223 -4.82 17.30 21.15
N ASP A 224 -5.59 17.74 22.16
CA ASP A 224 -5.37 17.33 23.55
C ASP A 224 -5.58 15.81 23.72
N ASN A 225 -6.66 15.27 23.14
CA ASN A 225 -6.93 13.83 23.20
C ASN A 225 -5.84 12.98 22.55
N MET A 226 -5.20 13.46 21.47
CA MET A 226 -4.12 12.74 20.78
C MET A 226 -2.95 12.42 21.71
N ARG A 227 -2.65 13.27 22.68
CA ARG A 227 -1.54 13.09 23.64
C ARG A 227 -1.65 11.80 24.46
N TYR A 228 -2.87 11.30 24.63
CA TYR A 228 -3.19 10.11 25.42
C TYR A 228 -3.45 8.87 24.56
N GLU A 229 -3.29 8.99 23.24
CA GLU A 229 -3.54 7.91 22.27
C GLU A 229 -2.25 7.33 21.71
N SER A 230 -2.35 6.13 21.14
CA SER A 230 -1.27 5.59 20.31
C SER A 230 -1.10 6.43 19.04
N ALA A 231 0.12 6.48 18.49
CA ALA A 231 0.39 7.26 17.27
C ALA A 231 -0.52 6.89 16.10
N GLY A 232 -0.85 5.60 15.91
CA GLY A 232 -1.78 5.17 14.87
C GLY A 232 -3.21 5.70 15.04
N LYS A 233 -3.70 5.80 16.29
CA LYS A 233 -5.01 6.42 16.60
C LYS A 233 -4.97 7.92 16.39
N ALA A 234 -3.89 8.59 16.79
CA ALA A 234 -3.70 10.01 16.57
C ALA A 234 -3.72 10.35 15.06
N ILE A 235 -2.98 9.58 14.23
CA ILE A 235 -2.98 9.75 12.78
C ILE A 235 -4.38 9.51 12.20
N TYR A 236 -5.09 8.47 12.66
CA TYR A 236 -6.48 8.24 12.26
C TYR A 236 -7.39 9.44 12.60
N ARG A 237 -7.19 10.06 13.78
CA ARG A 237 -7.92 11.26 14.22
C ARG A 237 -7.64 12.45 13.31
N ILE A 238 -6.37 12.71 12.97
CA ILE A 238 -5.98 13.76 12.03
C ILE A 238 -6.72 13.62 10.70
N LEU A 239 -6.72 12.41 10.13
CA LEU A 239 -7.33 12.15 8.84
C LEU A 239 -8.86 12.29 8.88
N ASN A 240 -9.54 11.75 9.91
CA ASN A 240 -10.98 11.57 9.87
C ASN A 240 -11.78 12.64 10.64
N TYR A 241 -11.17 13.37 11.58
CA TYR A 241 -11.88 14.31 12.47
C TYR A 241 -11.32 15.73 12.45
N MET A 242 -10.15 15.96 11.84
CA MET A 242 -9.50 17.27 11.85
C MET A 242 -9.41 17.91 10.46
N GLY A 243 -10.20 17.43 9.47
CA GLY A 243 -10.32 18.02 8.14
C GLY A 243 -9.18 17.69 7.17
N TYR A 244 -8.13 17.00 7.60
CA TYR A 244 -6.94 16.81 6.78
C TYR A 244 -7.18 15.87 5.58
N GLN A 245 -8.04 14.85 5.70
CA GLN A 245 -8.40 13.99 4.56
C GLN A 245 -9.07 14.79 3.44
N GLU A 246 -10.03 15.67 3.78
CA GLU A 246 -10.70 16.54 2.81
C GLU A 246 -9.71 17.49 2.13
N PHE A 247 -8.74 18.01 2.90
CA PHE A 247 -7.67 18.83 2.33
C PHE A 247 -6.82 18.03 1.33
N MET A 248 -6.42 16.81 1.67
CA MET A 248 -5.65 15.95 0.77
C MET A 248 -6.43 15.64 -0.52
N ASP A 249 -7.69 15.25 -0.41
CA ASP A 249 -8.55 14.88 -1.54
C ASP A 249 -8.74 16.08 -2.48
N THR A 250 -8.95 17.28 -1.92
CA THR A 250 -9.13 18.52 -2.69
C THR A 250 -7.87 18.93 -3.45
N HIS A 251 -6.70 18.64 -2.89
CA HIS A 251 -5.41 19.02 -3.48
C HIS A 251 -4.72 17.87 -4.22
N GLY A 252 -5.37 16.72 -4.35
CA GLY A 252 -4.82 15.56 -5.06
C GLY A 252 -3.55 15.00 -4.41
N LEU A 253 -3.43 15.06 -3.09
CA LEU A 253 -2.27 14.56 -2.36
C LEU A 253 -2.34 13.02 -2.19
N ASP A 254 -1.16 12.38 -2.14
CA ASP A 254 -1.05 10.92 -2.04
C ASP A 254 -1.40 10.43 -0.62
N SER A 255 -2.61 9.90 -0.45
CA SER A 255 -3.07 9.28 0.80
C SER A 255 -2.28 8.03 1.19
N GLY A 256 -1.61 7.37 0.25
CA GLY A 256 -0.78 6.20 0.53
C GLY A 256 0.36 6.49 1.50
N LYS A 257 0.85 7.74 1.56
CA LYS A 257 1.85 8.17 2.55
C LYS A 257 1.29 8.17 3.98
N ALA A 258 0.05 8.66 4.14
CA ALA A 258 -0.65 8.64 5.43
C ALA A 258 -0.91 7.20 5.91
N ASP A 259 -1.23 6.28 4.99
CA ASP A 259 -1.41 4.85 5.31
C ASP A 259 -0.12 4.21 5.83
N ILE A 260 1.03 4.53 5.24
CA ILE A 260 2.34 4.04 5.71
C ILE A 260 2.64 4.62 7.10
N LEU A 261 2.45 5.94 7.31
CA LEU A 261 2.61 6.55 8.62
C LEU A 261 1.71 5.91 9.68
N LYS A 262 0.45 5.65 9.31
CA LYS A 262 -0.49 4.97 10.21
C LYS A 262 -0.02 3.57 10.56
N ALA A 263 0.47 2.80 9.57
CA ALA A 263 0.99 1.45 9.81
C ALA A 263 2.20 1.45 10.75
N LEU A 264 3.08 2.45 10.66
CA LEU A 264 4.19 2.67 11.58
C LEU A 264 3.67 3.08 12.96
N GLY A 265 2.73 4.03 13.02
CA GLY A 265 2.13 4.52 14.26
C GLY A 265 1.31 3.46 15.02
N ASP A 266 0.75 2.46 14.32
CA ASP A 266 0.04 1.34 14.94
C ASP A 266 0.98 0.42 15.77
N GLN A 267 2.30 0.54 15.58
CA GLN A 267 3.33 -0.15 16.37
C GLN A 267 3.80 0.67 17.60
N GLU A 268 3.41 1.94 17.71
CA GLU A 268 3.77 2.83 18.80
C GLU A 268 2.60 3.03 19.77
N ASN A 269 2.83 2.67 21.02
CA ASN A 269 1.83 2.83 22.08
C ASN A 269 1.69 4.28 22.56
N SER A 270 2.72 5.09 22.35
CA SER A 270 2.78 6.48 22.78
C SER A 270 3.03 7.40 21.57
N LEU A 271 2.28 8.51 21.53
CA LEU A 271 2.49 9.54 20.52
C LEU A 271 3.86 10.23 20.67
N PHE A 272 4.36 10.33 21.92
CA PHE A 272 5.65 10.98 22.24
C PHE A 272 6.84 10.27 21.58
N ASP A 273 6.80 8.95 21.45
CA ASP A 273 7.90 8.15 20.92
C ASP A 273 7.94 8.12 19.38
N PHE A 274 6.83 8.47 18.73
CA PHE A 274 6.68 8.32 17.29
C PHE A 274 7.63 9.19 16.45
N PRO A 275 7.85 10.49 16.75
CA PRO A 275 8.81 11.31 16.00
C PRO A 275 10.24 10.74 16.07
N ALA A 276 10.70 10.31 17.23
CA ALA A 276 12.01 9.69 17.40
C ALA A 276 12.12 8.36 16.61
N ARG A 277 11.01 7.60 16.55
CA ARG A 277 10.96 6.37 15.75
C ARG A 277 11.08 6.66 14.26
N LEU A 278 10.38 7.66 13.75
CA LEU A 278 10.49 8.07 12.35
C LEU A 278 11.92 8.51 11.99
N GLN A 279 12.55 9.31 12.86
CA GLN A 279 13.95 9.73 12.69
C GLN A 279 14.88 8.51 12.63
N LYS A 280 14.73 7.57 13.57
CA LYS A 280 15.52 6.32 13.59
C LYS A 280 15.37 5.54 12.29
N LEU A 281 14.15 5.38 11.78
CA LEU A 281 13.90 4.68 10.51
C LEU A 281 14.55 5.42 9.32
N GLN A 282 14.49 6.74 9.30
CA GLN A 282 15.15 7.55 8.27
C GLN A 282 16.67 7.34 8.28
N GLU A 283 17.31 7.38 9.46
CA GLU A 283 18.75 7.13 9.62
C GLU A 283 19.13 5.72 9.18
N MET A 284 18.37 4.71 9.62
CA MET A 284 18.58 3.31 9.21
C MET A 284 18.53 3.13 7.69
N MET A 285 17.61 3.79 7.02
CA MET A 285 17.52 3.70 5.55
C MET A 285 18.65 4.43 4.84
N ARG A 286 19.08 5.57 5.35
CA ARG A 286 20.19 6.36 4.80
C ARG A 286 21.54 5.66 4.99
N GLU A 287 21.79 5.11 6.17
CA GLU A 287 23.05 4.44 6.49
C GLU A 287 23.13 3.01 5.96
N GLY A 288 21.98 2.41 5.72
CA GLY A 288 21.78 1.02 5.32
C GLY A 288 21.52 0.15 6.53
N TYR A 289 20.38 -0.54 6.50
CA TYR A 289 19.95 -1.48 7.53
C TYR A 289 20.06 -2.92 7.03
N GLY A 290 20.45 -3.81 7.95
CA GLY A 290 20.39 -5.25 7.74
C GLY A 290 21.73 -5.89 7.41
N ASP A 291 21.67 -7.17 7.03
CA ASP A 291 22.83 -8.00 6.69
C ASP A 291 22.85 -8.27 5.17
N PRO A 292 23.94 -7.89 4.47
CA PRO A 292 24.08 -8.22 3.04
C PRO A 292 24.01 -9.72 2.71
N LYS A 293 24.22 -10.59 3.70
CA LYS A 293 24.17 -12.05 3.56
C LYS A 293 22.78 -12.63 3.88
N SER A 294 21.84 -11.82 4.36
CA SER A 294 20.51 -12.31 4.70
C SER A 294 19.79 -12.88 3.47
N ASN A 295 19.14 -14.02 3.66
CA ASN A 295 18.28 -14.64 2.65
C ASN A 295 16.96 -13.90 2.47
N PHE A 296 16.54 -13.08 3.43
CA PHE A 296 15.32 -12.28 3.35
C PHE A 296 15.61 -10.91 2.75
N ILE A 297 15.10 -10.66 1.56
CA ILE A 297 15.46 -9.52 0.72
C ILE A 297 14.25 -8.61 0.54
N LEU A 298 14.43 -7.32 0.79
CA LEU A 298 13.45 -6.28 0.51
C LEU A 298 13.91 -5.44 -0.68
N SER A 299 13.08 -5.34 -1.73
CA SER A 299 13.45 -4.60 -2.94
C SER A 299 12.24 -4.06 -3.67
N THR A 300 12.38 -2.93 -4.36
CA THR A 300 11.37 -2.52 -5.34
C THR A 300 11.42 -3.45 -6.56
N ILE A 301 10.30 -3.60 -7.25
CA ILE A 301 10.24 -4.34 -8.51
C ILE A 301 11.24 -3.75 -9.52
N HIS A 302 11.38 -2.42 -9.59
CA HIS A 302 12.35 -1.76 -10.47
C HIS A 302 13.80 -2.17 -10.17
N SER A 303 14.17 -2.19 -8.89
CA SER A 303 15.54 -2.55 -8.47
C SER A 303 15.83 -4.05 -8.63
N SER A 304 14.80 -4.88 -8.71
CA SER A 304 14.92 -6.32 -8.93
C SER A 304 15.11 -6.72 -10.40
N LYS A 305 14.97 -5.76 -11.33
CA LYS A 305 15.19 -6.05 -12.76
C LYS A 305 16.61 -6.56 -12.99
N GLY A 306 16.73 -7.67 -13.71
CA GLY A 306 18.01 -8.37 -13.94
C GLY A 306 18.39 -9.36 -12.84
N LEU A 307 17.75 -9.31 -11.67
CA LEU A 307 17.94 -10.27 -10.59
C LEU A 307 16.90 -11.41 -10.67
N GLU A 308 17.14 -12.46 -9.87
CA GLU A 308 16.25 -13.59 -9.78
C GLU A 308 16.37 -14.24 -8.40
N TYR A 309 15.27 -14.81 -7.87
CA TYR A 309 15.19 -15.31 -6.52
C TYR A 309 14.47 -16.66 -6.50
N THR A 310 14.80 -17.52 -5.56
CA THR A 310 14.13 -18.81 -5.39
C THR A 310 12.64 -18.60 -5.11
N ARG A 311 12.34 -17.71 -4.18
CA ARG A 311 10.97 -17.38 -3.73
C ARG A 311 10.73 -15.88 -3.83
N VAL A 312 9.56 -15.48 -4.34
CA VAL A 312 9.16 -14.07 -4.44
C VAL A 312 7.79 -13.88 -3.79
N TYR A 313 7.69 -12.84 -2.98
CA TYR A 313 6.44 -12.28 -2.46
C TYR A 313 6.19 -10.93 -3.12
N LEU A 314 5.06 -10.77 -3.83
CA LEU A 314 4.61 -9.47 -4.31
C LEU A 314 3.75 -8.82 -3.22
N ALA A 315 4.27 -7.79 -2.59
CA ALA A 315 3.64 -7.07 -1.49
C ALA A 315 3.04 -5.74 -1.95
N ASP A 316 2.02 -5.26 -1.24
CA ASP A 316 1.30 -4.01 -1.55
C ASP A 316 0.73 -3.97 -2.97
N MET A 317 0.23 -5.11 -3.45
CA MET A 317 -0.47 -5.21 -4.74
C MET A 317 -1.89 -4.63 -4.61
N LEU A 318 -1.95 -3.31 -4.40
CA LEU A 318 -3.16 -2.54 -4.10
C LEU A 318 -3.61 -1.70 -5.28
N ALA A 319 -4.92 -1.49 -5.39
CA ALA A 319 -5.50 -0.48 -6.27
C ALA A 319 -4.98 0.92 -5.87
N GLY A 320 -4.57 1.73 -6.84
CA GLY A 320 -3.95 3.03 -6.61
C GLY A 320 -2.44 2.98 -6.28
N VAL A 321 -1.87 1.78 -6.03
CA VAL A 321 -0.42 1.58 -5.88
C VAL A 321 0.16 0.95 -7.15
N ILE A 322 -0.42 -0.17 -7.60
CA ILE A 322 -0.08 -0.84 -8.87
C ILE A 322 -1.33 -1.51 -9.45
N PRO A 323 -1.93 -1.01 -10.52
CA PRO A 323 -1.58 0.27 -11.17
C PRO A 323 -1.91 1.48 -10.30
N SER A 324 -1.13 2.54 -10.45
CA SER A 324 -1.39 3.83 -9.79
C SER A 324 -2.67 4.49 -10.29
N GLN A 325 -3.02 4.29 -11.56
CA GLN A 325 -4.25 4.77 -12.18
C GLN A 325 -4.80 3.72 -13.13
N ILE A 326 -6.12 3.63 -13.19
CA ILE A 326 -6.83 2.80 -14.16
C ILE A 326 -7.39 3.73 -15.23
N PRO A 327 -7.12 3.45 -16.53
CA PRO A 327 -7.65 4.26 -17.62
C PRO A 327 -9.18 4.37 -17.57
N GLY A 328 -9.69 5.58 -17.84
CA GLY A 328 -11.12 5.85 -17.89
C GLY A 328 -11.83 5.06 -19.00
N ARG A 329 -13.16 4.91 -18.87
CA ARG A 329 -13.98 4.32 -19.94
C ARG A 329 -13.85 5.18 -21.21
N GLY A 330 -13.36 4.60 -22.31
CA GLY A 330 -13.14 5.30 -23.58
C GLY A 330 -11.71 5.83 -23.75
N CYS A 331 -10.76 5.43 -22.91
CA CYS A 331 -9.34 5.73 -23.12
C CYS A 331 -8.90 5.28 -24.52
N VAL A 332 -8.29 6.21 -25.24
CA VAL A 332 -7.82 5.97 -26.61
C VAL A 332 -6.60 5.06 -26.57
N PRO A 333 -6.57 4.00 -27.42
CA PRO A 333 -5.34 3.19 -27.57
C PRO A 333 -4.14 4.08 -27.92
N ASP A 334 -2.97 3.72 -27.43
CA ASP A 334 -1.71 4.45 -27.61
C ASP A 334 -1.64 5.87 -27.02
N SER A 335 -2.67 6.27 -26.27
CA SER A 335 -2.63 7.51 -25.49
C SER A 335 -1.58 7.39 -24.36
N PRO A 336 -1.06 8.52 -23.85
CA PRO A 336 -0.15 8.51 -22.70
C PRO A 336 -0.70 7.74 -21.50
N GLU A 337 -2.00 7.83 -21.24
CA GLU A 337 -2.70 7.13 -20.17
C GLU A 337 -2.71 5.61 -20.38
N ALA A 338 -3.04 5.16 -21.61
CA ALA A 338 -3.02 3.74 -21.98
C ALA A 338 -1.61 3.16 -21.90
N ASN A 339 -0.61 3.90 -22.38
CA ASN A 339 0.79 3.48 -22.35
C ASN A 339 1.34 3.38 -20.92
N ALA A 340 0.97 4.33 -20.04
CA ALA A 340 1.33 4.29 -18.62
C ALA A 340 0.72 3.07 -17.92
N TYR A 341 -0.53 2.72 -18.22
CA TYR A 341 -1.17 1.52 -17.68
C TYR A 341 -0.50 0.23 -18.16
N GLU A 342 -0.13 0.17 -19.43
CA GLU A 342 0.63 -0.97 -19.97
C GLU A 342 2.04 -1.07 -19.36
N GLU A 343 2.69 0.06 -19.04
CA GLU A 343 3.98 0.06 -18.35
C GLU A 343 3.85 -0.47 -16.93
N GLU A 344 2.81 -0.10 -16.19
CA GLU A 344 2.52 -0.65 -14.86
C GLU A 344 2.24 -2.17 -14.93
N ARG A 345 1.58 -2.67 -15.99
CA ARG A 345 1.41 -4.12 -16.20
C ARG A 345 2.74 -4.80 -16.50
N ARG A 346 3.63 -4.18 -17.30
CA ARG A 346 5.00 -4.69 -17.50
C ARG A 346 5.78 -4.73 -16.17
N LEU A 347 5.62 -3.73 -15.33
CA LEU A 347 6.26 -3.72 -14.02
C LEU A 347 5.79 -4.90 -13.16
N TYR A 348 4.48 -5.13 -13.12
CA TYR A 348 3.92 -6.29 -12.40
C TYR A 348 4.45 -7.61 -12.98
N TYR A 349 4.47 -7.76 -14.30
CA TYR A 349 5.04 -8.91 -15.03
C TYR A 349 6.52 -9.12 -14.66
N VAL A 350 7.32 -8.06 -14.64
CA VAL A 350 8.73 -8.13 -14.22
C VAL A 350 8.83 -8.68 -12.81
N GLY A 351 8.01 -8.19 -11.87
CA GLY A 351 7.96 -8.69 -10.49
C GLY A 351 7.69 -10.20 -10.43
N MET A 352 6.67 -10.67 -11.16
CA MET A 352 6.34 -12.10 -11.23
C MET A 352 7.50 -12.95 -11.76
N THR A 353 8.14 -12.48 -12.85
CA THR A 353 9.23 -13.20 -13.52
C THR A 353 10.56 -13.17 -12.80
N ARG A 354 10.65 -12.57 -11.61
CA ARG A 354 11.83 -12.67 -10.73
C ARG A 354 11.87 -14.00 -9.97
N ALA A 355 10.74 -14.69 -9.83
CA ALA A 355 10.64 -15.96 -9.14
C ALA A 355 11.16 -17.12 -9.99
N LYS A 356 11.98 -17.99 -9.40
CA LYS A 356 12.43 -19.26 -10.01
C LYS A 356 11.47 -20.39 -9.70
N GLU A 357 11.16 -20.59 -8.40
CA GLU A 357 10.41 -21.75 -7.92
C GLU A 357 9.02 -21.38 -7.40
N GLN A 358 8.88 -20.30 -6.62
CA GLN A 358 7.66 -19.96 -5.90
C GLN A 358 7.32 -18.49 -6.00
N LEU A 359 6.10 -18.21 -6.39
CA LEU A 359 5.53 -16.86 -6.46
C LEU A 359 4.32 -16.77 -5.54
N TYR A 360 4.37 -15.83 -4.62
CA TYR A 360 3.27 -15.49 -3.73
C TYR A 360 2.82 -14.06 -4.00
N VAL A 361 1.51 -13.85 -4.09
CA VAL A 361 0.94 -12.53 -4.36
C VAL A 361 -0.05 -12.20 -3.25
N PHE A 362 0.19 -11.09 -2.54
CA PHE A 362 -0.78 -10.59 -1.58
C PHE A 362 -1.94 -9.91 -2.28
N THR A 363 -3.15 -10.31 -1.89
CA THR A 363 -4.40 -9.68 -2.29
C THR A 363 -5.19 -9.27 -1.06
N PHE A 364 -6.13 -8.35 -1.25
CA PHE A 364 -6.93 -7.76 -0.18
C PHE A 364 -8.42 -7.90 -0.50
N GLY A 365 -9.28 -7.11 0.13
CA GLY A 365 -10.68 -7.07 -0.24
C GLY A 365 -10.90 -6.61 -1.69
N PRO A 366 -12.06 -6.90 -2.30
CA PRO A 366 -12.31 -6.70 -3.75
C PRO A 366 -12.03 -5.29 -4.26
N ASN A 367 -12.24 -4.26 -3.44
CA ASN A 367 -12.04 -2.86 -3.81
C ASN A 367 -10.61 -2.35 -3.55
N LEU A 368 -9.77 -3.14 -2.89
CA LEU A 368 -8.41 -2.77 -2.51
C LEU A 368 -7.36 -3.54 -3.31
N THR A 369 -7.70 -4.69 -3.86
CA THR A 369 -6.78 -5.52 -4.64
C THR A 369 -6.44 -4.88 -5.98
N SER A 370 -5.18 -4.96 -6.39
CA SER A 370 -4.73 -4.59 -7.72
C SER A 370 -5.56 -5.27 -8.82
N ALA A 371 -5.95 -4.52 -9.84
CA ALA A 371 -6.63 -5.07 -11.01
C ALA A 371 -5.78 -6.18 -11.67
N PHE A 372 -4.45 -6.04 -11.66
CA PHE A 372 -3.53 -7.03 -12.23
C PHE A 372 -3.53 -8.35 -11.45
N SER A 373 -3.67 -8.31 -10.11
CA SER A 373 -3.84 -9.54 -9.32
C SER A 373 -5.13 -10.27 -9.69
N GLY A 374 -6.23 -9.53 -9.89
CA GLY A 374 -7.49 -10.11 -10.40
C GLY A 374 -7.29 -10.79 -11.75
N GLU A 375 -6.55 -10.16 -12.66
CA GLU A 375 -6.25 -10.73 -13.99
C GLU A 375 -5.44 -12.03 -13.91
N VAL A 376 -4.57 -12.19 -12.92
CA VAL A 376 -3.77 -13.41 -12.72
C VAL A 376 -4.64 -14.54 -12.14
N PHE A 377 -5.49 -14.25 -11.14
CA PHE A 377 -6.18 -15.31 -10.38
C PHE A 377 -7.61 -15.63 -10.84
N GLU A 378 -8.34 -14.69 -11.47
CA GLU A 378 -9.70 -14.95 -11.95
C GLU A 378 -9.79 -16.02 -13.06
N LYS A 379 -8.73 -16.19 -13.86
CA LYS A 379 -8.68 -17.20 -14.94
C LYS A 379 -8.11 -18.55 -14.52
N THR A 380 -7.56 -18.67 -13.32
CA THR A 380 -6.98 -19.91 -12.79
C THR A 380 -7.94 -20.69 -11.90
N LYS A 381 -9.26 -20.72 -12.19
CA LYS A 381 -10.11 -21.77 -11.61
C LYS A 381 -9.70 -23.11 -12.27
N PRO A 382 -9.00 -24.00 -11.58
CA PRO A 382 -8.65 -25.29 -12.16
C PRO A 382 -9.93 -26.09 -12.31
N LEU A 383 -10.13 -26.66 -13.51
CA LEU A 383 -10.92 -27.87 -13.63
C LEU A 383 -10.24 -28.91 -12.72
N ASN A 384 -10.91 -29.29 -11.64
CA ASN A 384 -10.50 -30.34 -10.70
C ASN A 384 -9.27 -30.03 -9.82
N ALA A 385 -9.47 -29.23 -8.76
CA ALA A 385 -8.58 -29.23 -7.61
C ALA A 385 -9.20 -30.06 -6.46
N VAL A 386 -8.54 -31.16 -6.16
CA VAL A 386 -8.72 -31.90 -4.91
C VAL A 386 -8.57 -30.92 -3.74
N ARG A 387 -9.62 -30.77 -2.95
CA ARG A 387 -9.61 -30.00 -1.70
C ARG A 387 -8.53 -30.54 -0.77
N LYS A 388 -7.38 -29.86 -0.67
CA LYS A 388 -6.53 -29.96 0.51
C LYS A 388 -6.99 -28.88 1.50
N THR A 389 -7.60 -29.31 2.57
CA THR A 389 -8.01 -28.51 3.71
C THR A 389 -6.79 -27.85 4.36
N GLY A 390 -6.54 -26.61 4.03
CA GLY A 390 -5.62 -25.75 4.75
C GLY A 390 -6.40 -24.97 5.80
N THR A 391 -6.09 -25.18 7.05
CA THR A 391 -6.66 -24.54 8.23
C THR A 391 -6.50 -23.01 8.12
N ALA A 392 -7.62 -22.34 8.00
CA ALA A 392 -7.67 -20.88 8.09
C ALA A 392 -7.41 -20.48 9.56
N VAL A 393 -6.22 -19.96 9.86
CA VAL A 393 -5.95 -19.31 11.14
C VAL A 393 -6.55 -17.91 11.08
N GLY A 394 -7.76 -17.77 11.60
CA GLY A 394 -8.42 -16.48 11.77
C GLY A 394 -7.74 -15.67 12.86
N ILE A 395 -7.05 -14.60 12.51
CA ILE A 395 -6.57 -13.60 13.46
C ILE A 395 -7.57 -12.44 13.40
N ARG A 396 -8.37 -12.31 14.47
CA ARG A 396 -9.24 -11.14 14.69
C ARG A 396 -8.38 -9.91 14.95
N GLY A 397 -8.49 -8.92 14.10
CA GLY A 397 -8.01 -7.56 14.32
C GLY A 397 -9.00 -6.57 13.72
N SER A 398 -9.55 -5.75 14.59
CA SER A 398 -10.28 -4.49 14.43
C SER A 398 -10.86 -4.12 13.05
N LEU A 399 -12.17 -4.09 13.02
CA LEU A 399 -13.09 -3.70 11.94
C LEU A 399 -12.83 -2.28 11.39
N LEU A 400 -12.61 -2.18 10.08
CA LEU A 400 -12.90 -0.97 9.32
C LEU A 400 -14.43 -0.91 9.11
N LYS A 401 -15.05 0.17 9.57
CA LYS A 401 -16.47 0.45 9.36
C LYS A 401 -16.74 0.70 7.89
N THR A 402 -17.64 -0.11 7.31
CA THR A 402 -18.35 0.22 6.06
C THR A 402 -19.26 1.44 6.28
N PRO A 403 -19.59 2.22 5.22
CA PRO A 403 -20.43 3.41 5.36
C PRO A 403 -21.83 3.05 5.88
N ASP A 404 -22.32 3.92 6.73
CA ASP A 404 -23.58 3.83 7.50
C ASP A 404 -24.75 3.24 6.73
N LYS A 405 -25.05 1.97 6.98
CA LYS A 405 -26.44 1.53 7.03
C LYS A 405 -26.91 1.73 8.46
N LYS A 406 -27.92 2.59 8.65
CA LYS A 406 -28.59 2.81 9.92
C LYS A 406 -28.77 1.48 10.63
N VAL A 407 -28.04 1.27 11.72
CA VAL A 407 -28.22 0.12 12.60
C VAL A 407 -29.60 0.30 13.23
N GLN A 408 -30.58 -0.49 12.81
CA GLN A 408 -31.86 -0.56 13.51
C GLN A 408 -31.57 -1.27 14.84
N LYS A 409 -31.77 -0.55 15.95
CA LYS A 409 -31.73 -1.16 17.28
C LYS A 409 -32.90 -2.11 17.36
N LEU A 410 -32.65 -3.36 17.73
CA LEU A 410 -33.68 -4.34 18.01
C LEU A 410 -34.55 -3.88 19.19
N PRO A 411 -35.87 -4.16 19.18
CA PRO A 411 -36.73 -3.90 20.34
C PRO A 411 -36.23 -4.68 21.57
N PRO A 412 -36.41 -4.16 22.81
CA PRO A 412 -35.88 -4.79 24.01
C PRO A 412 -36.28 -6.29 24.17
N ARG A 413 -37.47 -6.69 23.72
CA ARG A 413 -37.90 -8.10 23.75
C ARG A 413 -37.12 -9.02 22.83
N GLU A 414 -36.64 -8.51 21.70
CA GLU A 414 -35.79 -9.30 20.77
C GLU A 414 -34.35 -9.42 21.28
N VAL A 415 -33.87 -8.42 22.00
CA VAL A 415 -32.55 -8.46 22.67
C VAL A 415 -32.55 -9.51 23.77
N GLU A 416 -33.58 -9.57 24.60
CA GLU A 416 -33.78 -10.61 25.63
C GLU A 416 -33.85 -12.01 25.03
N ALA A 417 -34.56 -12.18 23.91
CA ALA A 417 -34.62 -13.45 23.20
C ALA A 417 -33.26 -13.88 22.62
N CYS A 418 -32.46 -12.95 22.12
CA CYS A 418 -31.07 -13.21 21.64
C CYS A 418 -30.16 -13.59 22.79
N ILE A 419 -30.25 -12.95 23.95
CA ILE A 419 -29.48 -13.27 25.16
C ILE A 419 -29.83 -14.69 25.63
N ALA A 420 -31.11 -15.02 25.74
CA ALA A 420 -31.59 -16.35 26.13
C ALA A 420 -31.16 -17.45 25.14
N ALA A 421 -31.12 -17.16 23.84
CA ALA A 421 -30.61 -18.07 22.80
C ALA A 421 -29.10 -18.28 22.91
N CYS A 422 -28.33 -17.23 23.25
CA CYS A 422 -26.89 -17.29 23.48
C CYS A 422 -26.59 -18.18 24.71
N GLU A 423 -27.26 -17.95 25.84
CA GLU A 423 -27.06 -18.70 27.08
C GLU A 423 -27.48 -20.17 26.95
N SER A 424 -28.52 -20.46 26.16
CA SER A 424 -29.00 -21.85 25.94
C SER A 424 -28.25 -22.58 24.83
N GLY A 425 -27.35 -21.93 24.10
CA GLY A 425 -26.61 -22.51 22.96
C GLY A 425 -27.48 -22.94 21.79
N ARG A 426 -28.71 -22.42 21.69
CA ARG A 426 -29.66 -22.76 20.61
C ARG A 426 -29.24 -22.23 19.27
N GLU A 427 -29.55 -22.95 18.21
CA GLU A 427 -29.36 -22.50 16.84
C GLU A 427 -30.42 -21.44 16.49
N VAL A 428 -29.92 -20.37 15.84
CA VAL A 428 -30.77 -19.28 15.34
C VAL A 428 -30.66 -19.20 13.82
N GLN A 429 -31.73 -18.81 13.16
CA GLN A 429 -31.79 -18.68 11.71
C GLN A 429 -31.73 -17.21 11.33
N HIS A 430 -30.71 -16.82 10.57
CA HIS A 430 -30.55 -15.47 10.05
C HIS A 430 -30.92 -15.44 8.56
N GLN A 431 -31.79 -14.50 8.17
CA GLN A 431 -32.31 -14.41 6.79
C GLN A 431 -31.24 -14.37 5.69
N LYS A 432 -30.07 -13.81 5.98
CA LYS A 432 -28.98 -13.63 5.01
C LYS A 432 -27.86 -14.67 5.15
N TYR A 433 -27.62 -15.19 6.37
CA TYR A 433 -26.46 -16.03 6.67
C TYR A 433 -26.81 -17.49 7.02
N GLY A 434 -28.08 -17.82 7.02
CA GLY A 434 -28.53 -19.18 7.32
C GLY A 434 -28.55 -19.51 8.82
N THR A 435 -28.50 -20.80 9.15
CA THR A 435 -28.55 -21.30 10.54
C THR A 435 -27.18 -21.18 11.21
N GLY A 436 -27.13 -20.65 12.43
CA GLY A 436 -25.90 -20.50 13.22
C GLY A 436 -26.20 -20.39 14.71
N ARG A 437 -25.14 -20.31 15.53
CA ARG A 437 -25.24 -20.11 16.98
C ARG A 437 -24.70 -18.72 17.32
N ILE A 438 -25.37 -18.02 18.22
CA ILE A 438 -24.92 -16.74 18.74
C ILE A 438 -23.76 -16.99 19.71
N ALA A 439 -22.57 -16.44 19.40
CA ALA A 439 -21.38 -16.63 20.23
C ALA A 439 -21.31 -15.62 21.39
N SER A 440 -21.84 -14.41 21.21
CA SER A 440 -21.90 -13.38 22.26
C SER A 440 -22.92 -12.29 21.88
N VAL A 441 -23.50 -11.64 22.87
CA VAL A 441 -24.37 -10.47 22.71
C VAL A 441 -23.76 -9.35 23.53
N SER A 442 -23.57 -8.16 22.94
CA SER A 442 -23.08 -6.98 23.68
C SER A 442 -24.23 -6.36 24.51
N ALA A 443 -23.88 -5.66 25.60
CA ALA A 443 -24.85 -4.98 26.47
C ALA A 443 -25.70 -3.93 25.71
N ASP A 444 -25.25 -3.49 24.53
CA ASP A 444 -25.92 -2.50 23.68
C ASP A 444 -26.89 -3.14 22.68
N GLY A 445 -27.13 -4.46 22.75
CA GLY A 445 -28.08 -5.18 21.89
C GLY A 445 -27.63 -5.34 20.45
N ILE A 446 -26.32 -5.31 20.17
CA ILE A 446 -25.72 -5.59 18.86
C ILE A 446 -25.15 -7.01 18.90
N ALA A 447 -25.69 -7.90 18.09
CA ALA A 447 -25.22 -9.28 17.95
C ALA A 447 -24.18 -9.44 16.82
#